data_60611e5e65a4de15083531f64c885020
#
_entry.id   60611e5e65a4de15083531f64c885020
#
_cell.length_a   1.000
_cell.length_b   1.000
_cell.length_c   1.000
_cell.angle_alpha   90.00
_cell.angle_beta   90.00
_cell.angle_gamma   90.00
#
_symmetry.space_group_name_H-M   'P 1'
#
loop_
_entity.id
_entity.type
_entity.pdbx_description
1 polymer ?
#
loop_
_entity_poly.entity_id
_entity_poly.type
_entity_poly.pdbx_seq_one_letter_code
_entity_poly.pdbx_strand_id
1 'polypeptide(L)'
;MIPEINISDYNYPLPDERIAKYPLDQRDRSMLLIYNEGNISSSTFNNICGYLPEGYMMVFNDTKVVPARLHFQRESGAHIEIFCLEPVLPEEYVSMFACTDRCSWKCIVGNVKRWKGDTLRVYNPENAPRLAEIDLKADLVERNGETSIVEFSWTGGVPFSAVLEACGQVPIPPYLNRDTEEIDLERYQTLYARYRGSVAAPTAGLHFTESVMSSLKSKDISIQTVCLHVGAGTFLPVKSERVSEHTMHREPFVITLDFIRTLMTRLGKVIAVGTTSVRTLESLYYLGVSCIEKGVPETVDQWAPYSRDYEYTTLQALEALVSYMESNGLSSLQTGTRIIIVPGFKFRIVDVLVTNFHQPQSTLLLLISAFVNGDWKRIYDYALANDFRFLSYGDSSLLFRR
;
A
#
# COMPACT_ATOMS: atom_id res chain seq x y z
N MET A 1 -15.28 9.94 19.78
CA MET A 1 -14.65 11.30 19.72
C MET A 1 -13.36 11.17 18.94
N ILE A 2 -13.12 12.02 17.94
CA ILE A 2 -11.88 11.99 17.14
C ILE A 2 -10.69 12.29 18.07
N PRO A 3 -9.64 11.45 18.10
CA PRO A 3 -8.49 11.68 18.96
C PRO A 3 -7.75 12.98 18.58
N GLU A 4 -7.40 13.79 19.59
CA GLU A 4 -6.55 14.96 19.40
C GLU A 4 -5.09 14.51 19.48
N ILE A 5 -4.43 14.42 18.32
CA ILE A 5 -3.05 13.95 18.20
C ILE A 5 -2.23 15.00 17.42
N ASN A 6 -1.12 15.42 18.01
CA ASN A 6 -0.12 16.23 17.31
C ASN A 6 0.86 15.30 16.59
N ILE A 7 1.05 15.51 15.30
CA ILE A 7 1.96 14.67 14.52
C ILE A 7 3.42 14.80 14.96
N SER A 8 3.79 15.93 15.53
CA SER A 8 5.13 16.18 16.10
C SER A 8 5.50 15.23 17.26
N ASP A 9 4.50 14.69 17.99
CA ASP A 9 4.75 13.72 19.07
C ASP A 9 5.25 12.38 18.55
N TYR A 10 5.09 12.15 17.23
CA TYR A 10 5.53 10.95 16.51
C TYR A 10 6.79 11.23 15.66
N ASN A 11 7.64 12.11 16.17
CA ASN A 11 8.94 12.40 15.57
C ASN A 11 10.05 11.60 16.25
N TYR A 12 11.05 11.19 15.45
CA TYR A 12 12.28 10.57 15.90
C TYR A 12 13.41 10.93 14.93
N PRO A 13 14.68 10.96 15.38
CA PRO A 13 15.80 11.23 14.49
C PRO A 13 16.01 10.03 13.56
N LEU A 14 15.82 10.24 12.25
CA LEU A 14 16.14 9.24 11.21
C LEU A 14 17.31 9.77 10.36
N PRO A 15 18.54 9.34 10.62
CA PRO A 15 19.69 9.72 9.81
C PRO A 15 19.59 9.10 8.40
N ASP A 16 20.06 9.83 7.37
CA ASP A 16 19.98 9.39 5.97
C ASP A 16 20.76 8.07 5.74
N GLU A 17 21.83 7.84 6.46
CA GLU A 17 22.62 6.60 6.44
C GLU A 17 21.85 5.36 6.97
N ARG A 18 20.76 5.55 7.71
CA ARG A 18 19.88 4.48 8.14
C ARG A 18 18.80 4.13 7.11
N ILE A 19 18.60 4.96 6.11
CA ILE A 19 17.66 4.70 5.02
C ILE A 19 18.31 3.75 4.01
N ALA A 20 17.78 2.54 3.89
CA ALA A 20 18.28 1.57 2.92
C ALA A 20 17.90 2.01 1.49
N LYS A 21 18.87 2.50 0.74
CA LYS A 21 18.67 2.97 -0.64
C LYS A 21 18.56 1.82 -1.65
N TYR A 22 19.11 0.65 -1.30
CA TYR A 22 19.10 -0.57 -2.11
C TYR A 22 18.70 -1.78 -1.29
N PRO A 23 18.04 -2.78 -1.92
CA PRO A 23 17.75 -4.06 -1.28
C PRO A 23 19.04 -4.85 -1.02
N LEU A 24 18.99 -5.76 -0.05
CA LEU A 24 20.02 -6.79 0.11
C LEU A 24 19.99 -7.78 -1.06
N ASP A 25 21.11 -8.39 -1.42
CA ASP A 25 21.16 -9.44 -2.44
C ASP A 25 20.20 -10.58 -2.11
N GLN A 26 20.21 -11.03 -0.86
CA GLN A 26 19.24 -11.98 -0.31
C GLN A 26 18.23 -11.25 0.58
N ARG A 27 16.97 -11.16 0.12
CA ARG A 27 15.89 -10.38 0.78
C ARG A 27 15.64 -10.82 2.21
N ASP A 28 15.69 -12.12 2.49
CA ASP A 28 15.42 -12.74 3.79
C ASP A 28 16.59 -12.68 4.77
N ARG A 29 17.72 -12.07 4.37
CA ARG A 29 18.85 -11.76 5.26
C ARG A 29 18.70 -10.41 5.96
N SER A 30 17.65 -9.65 5.71
CA SER A 30 17.34 -8.46 6.48
C SER A 30 17.19 -8.79 7.97
N MET A 31 17.46 -7.83 8.82
CA MET A 31 17.23 -7.98 10.26
C MET A 31 15.72 -8.02 10.54
N LEU A 32 15.36 -8.75 11.58
CA LEU A 32 14.00 -8.86 12.11
C LEU A 32 13.99 -8.44 13.57
N LEU A 33 13.30 -7.33 13.88
CA LEU A 33 12.98 -6.97 15.25
C LEU A 33 11.72 -7.74 15.68
N ILE A 34 11.74 -8.34 16.85
CA ILE A 34 10.59 -9.03 17.44
C ILE A 34 10.16 -8.25 18.68
N TYR A 35 8.89 -7.81 18.69
CA TYR A 35 8.25 -7.21 19.86
C TYR A 35 7.09 -8.09 20.31
N ASN A 36 7.23 -8.64 21.53
CA ASN A 36 6.19 -9.48 22.13
C ASN A 36 6.10 -9.20 23.62
N GLU A 37 4.89 -8.88 24.11
CA GLU A 37 4.58 -8.61 25.53
C GLU A 37 5.51 -7.58 26.20
N GLY A 38 5.94 -6.57 25.44
CA GLY A 38 6.86 -5.54 25.90
C GLY A 38 8.35 -5.92 25.83
N ASN A 39 8.68 -7.16 25.45
CA ASN A 39 10.06 -7.60 25.23
C ASN A 39 10.47 -7.29 23.79
N ILE A 40 11.71 -6.83 23.60
CA ILE A 40 12.30 -6.58 22.30
C ILE A 40 13.50 -7.49 22.12
N SER A 41 13.55 -8.18 20.99
CA SER A 41 14.70 -9.01 20.58
C SER A 41 14.94 -8.86 19.08
N SER A 42 16.02 -9.38 18.56
CA SER A 42 16.36 -9.33 17.16
C SER A 42 16.81 -10.68 16.61
N SER A 43 16.59 -10.87 15.33
CA SER A 43 16.98 -12.05 14.55
C SER A 43 17.23 -11.64 13.10
N THR A 44 17.29 -12.60 12.18
CA THR A 44 17.20 -12.38 10.73
C THR A 44 15.86 -12.85 10.21
N PHE A 45 15.37 -12.24 9.13
CA PHE A 45 14.02 -12.47 8.61
C PHE A 45 13.77 -13.93 8.19
N ASN A 46 14.78 -14.63 7.66
CA ASN A 46 14.67 -16.05 7.32
C ASN A 46 14.29 -16.95 8.52
N ASN A 47 14.47 -16.48 9.75
CA ASN A 47 14.08 -17.19 10.97
C ASN A 47 12.66 -16.83 11.44
N ILE A 48 11.91 -16.00 10.72
CA ILE A 48 10.60 -15.48 11.16
C ILE A 48 9.64 -16.61 11.60
N CYS A 49 9.66 -17.74 10.89
CA CYS A 49 8.80 -18.89 11.21
C CYS A 49 9.01 -19.43 12.62
N GLY A 50 10.23 -19.28 13.19
CA GLY A 50 10.54 -19.70 14.56
C GLY A 50 9.76 -18.91 15.62
N TYR A 51 9.36 -17.70 15.31
CA TYR A 51 8.67 -16.79 16.23
C TYR A 51 7.16 -16.76 16.05
N LEU A 52 6.64 -17.31 14.95
CA LEU A 52 5.21 -17.31 14.67
C LEU A 52 4.50 -18.49 15.34
N PRO A 53 3.30 -18.30 15.89
CA PRO A 53 2.49 -19.39 16.42
C PRO A 53 1.94 -20.30 15.28
N GLU A 54 1.71 -21.58 15.57
CA GLU A 54 1.11 -22.53 14.64
C GLU A 54 -0.39 -22.27 14.44
N GLY A 55 -0.90 -22.66 13.27
CA GLY A 55 -2.33 -22.57 12.95
C GLY A 55 -2.84 -21.15 12.72
N TYR A 56 -1.94 -20.15 12.57
CA TYR A 56 -2.32 -18.79 12.21
C TYR A 56 -2.57 -18.65 10.70
N MET A 57 -3.34 -17.63 10.35
CA MET A 57 -3.55 -17.20 8.96
C MET A 57 -2.69 -15.95 8.68
N MET A 58 -1.81 -16.03 7.69
CA MET A 58 -0.99 -14.89 7.26
C MET A 58 -1.58 -14.29 5.99
N VAL A 59 -1.84 -12.98 6.02
CA VAL A 59 -2.51 -12.24 4.95
C VAL A 59 -1.56 -11.26 4.29
N PHE A 60 -1.40 -11.41 2.98
CA PHE A 60 -0.56 -10.59 2.13
C PHE A 60 -1.37 -9.68 1.22
N ASN A 61 -0.79 -8.55 0.81
CA ASN A 61 -1.34 -7.75 -0.28
C ASN A 61 -0.65 -8.16 -1.59
N ASP A 62 -1.40 -8.79 -2.52
CA ASP A 62 -0.86 -9.34 -3.77
C ASP A 62 -0.92 -8.37 -4.95
N THR A 63 -1.08 -7.09 -4.67
CA THR A 63 -1.02 -6.04 -5.69
C THR A 63 0.36 -6.00 -6.35
N LYS A 64 0.38 -5.72 -7.66
CA LYS A 64 1.58 -5.56 -8.48
C LYS A 64 1.81 -4.09 -8.80
N VAL A 65 3.05 -3.61 -8.56
CA VAL A 65 3.45 -2.26 -8.93
C VAL A 65 3.49 -2.13 -10.45
N VAL A 66 2.90 -1.05 -10.96
CA VAL A 66 2.94 -0.68 -12.37
C VAL A 66 3.96 0.43 -12.60
N PRO A 67 4.62 0.49 -13.78
CA PRO A 67 5.55 1.57 -14.13
C PRO A 67 4.79 2.87 -14.40
N ALA A 68 4.22 3.47 -13.35
CA ALA A 68 3.28 4.58 -13.42
C ALA A 68 3.93 5.95 -13.59
N ARG A 69 5.27 6.03 -13.70
CA ARG A 69 6.01 7.27 -13.92
C ARG A 69 6.41 7.35 -15.40
N LEU A 70 5.85 8.36 -16.09
CA LEU A 70 6.03 8.57 -17.52
C LEU A 70 6.79 9.87 -17.78
N HIS A 71 7.70 9.86 -18.74
CA HIS A 71 8.47 11.03 -19.16
C HIS A 71 8.02 11.50 -20.53
N PHE A 72 7.71 12.79 -20.61
CA PHE A 72 7.24 13.44 -21.82
C PHE A 72 8.15 14.62 -22.17
N GLN A 73 8.06 15.04 -23.42
CA GLN A 73 8.76 16.21 -23.91
C GLN A 73 7.80 17.11 -24.69
N ARG A 74 7.92 18.40 -24.48
CA ARG A 74 7.29 19.44 -25.31
C ARG A 74 8.07 19.61 -26.62
N GLU A 75 7.42 20.17 -27.63
CA GLU A 75 8.11 20.57 -28.88
C GLU A 75 9.29 21.54 -28.62
N SER A 76 9.22 22.33 -27.57
CA SER A 76 10.31 23.22 -27.12
C SER A 76 11.50 22.51 -26.47
N GLY A 77 11.46 21.17 -26.33
CA GLY A 77 12.49 20.39 -25.67
C GLY A 77 12.35 20.27 -24.15
N ALA A 78 11.37 20.93 -23.53
CA ALA A 78 11.22 20.88 -22.08
C ALA A 78 10.65 19.51 -21.62
N HIS A 79 11.32 18.90 -20.64
CA HIS A 79 10.90 17.64 -20.05
C HIS A 79 9.83 17.84 -19.00
N ILE A 80 8.78 17.01 -19.07
CA ILE A 80 7.66 16.94 -18.12
C ILE A 80 7.54 15.49 -17.64
N GLU A 81 7.60 15.30 -16.33
CA GLU A 81 7.31 14.01 -15.70
C GLU A 81 5.85 13.94 -15.30
N ILE A 82 5.18 12.86 -15.61
CA ILE A 82 3.78 12.58 -15.22
C ILE A 82 3.73 11.30 -14.42
N PHE A 83 3.28 11.41 -13.18
CA PHE A 83 3.13 10.27 -12.27
C PHE A 83 1.64 9.97 -12.07
N CYS A 84 1.18 8.84 -12.62
CA CYS A 84 -0.19 8.37 -12.51
C CYS A 84 -0.49 7.93 -11.07
N LEU A 85 -1.59 8.44 -10.47
CA LEU A 85 -2.00 8.15 -9.10
C LEU A 85 -3.24 7.26 -9.04
N GLU A 86 -4.33 7.73 -9.66
CA GLU A 86 -5.66 7.13 -9.60
C GLU A 86 -6.33 7.20 -10.97
N PRO A 87 -7.05 6.14 -11.40
CA PRO A 87 -7.86 6.18 -12.61
C PRO A 87 -9.02 7.16 -12.45
N VAL A 88 -9.38 7.86 -13.55
CA VAL A 88 -10.49 8.80 -13.60
C VAL A 88 -11.52 8.36 -14.62
N LEU A 89 -11.09 8.00 -15.84
CA LEU A 89 -11.97 7.50 -16.88
C LEU A 89 -11.27 6.46 -17.72
N PRO A 90 -11.74 5.19 -17.67
CA PRO A 90 -12.69 4.63 -16.70
C PRO A 90 -12.17 4.64 -15.25
N GLU A 91 -13.05 4.65 -14.24
CA GLU A 91 -12.66 4.71 -12.82
C GLU A 91 -12.12 3.37 -12.29
N GLU A 92 -12.50 2.27 -12.93
CA GLU A 92 -12.12 0.94 -12.49
C GLU A 92 -10.76 0.54 -13.04
N TYR A 93 -9.84 0.06 -12.18
CA TYR A 93 -8.47 -0.31 -12.56
C TYR A 93 -8.40 -1.36 -13.67
N VAL A 94 -9.25 -2.40 -13.62
CA VAL A 94 -9.26 -3.46 -14.65
C VAL A 94 -9.63 -2.87 -16.01
N SER A 95 -10.70 -2.10 -16.08
CA SER A 95 -11.16 -1.43 -17.29
C SER A 95 -10.14 -0.39 -17.78
N MET A 96 -9.52 0.35 -16.84
CA MET A 96 -8.49 1.34 -17.11
C MET A 96 -7.28 0.72 -17.80
N PHE A 97 -6.75 -0.39 -17.25
CA PHE A 97 -5.60 -1.07 -17.85
C PHE A 97 -5.90 -1.79 -19.15
N ALA A 98 -7.17 -2.08 -19.44
CA ALA A 98 -7.64 -2.68 -20.68
C ALA A 98 -7.94 -1.67 -21.80
N CYS A 99 -7.95 -0.36 -21.52
CA CYS A 99 -8.13 0.67 -22.55
C CYS A 99 -7.09 0.52 -23.66
N THR A 100 -7.50 0.72 -24.94
CA THR A 100 -6.65 0.45 -26.10
C THR A 100 -6.31 1.67 -26.93
N ASP A 101 -6.86 2.84 -26.60
CA ASP A 101 -6.69 4.07 -27.37
C ASP A 101 -6.55 5.33 -26.52
N ARG A 102 -7.32 5.43 -25.43
CA ARG A 102 -7.29 6.59 -24.50
C ARG A 102 -7.76 6.25 -23.10
N CYS A 103 -7.28 7.01 -22.13
CA CYS A 103 -7.75 6.97 -20.74
C CYS A 103 -7.36 8.24 -20.00
N SER A 104 -8.04 8.54 -18.88
CA SER A 104 -7.73 9.70 -18.04
C SER A 104 -7.33 9.30 -16.64
N TRP A 105 -6.25 9.91 -16.15
CA TRP A 105 -5.69 9.66 -14.84
C TRP A 105 -5.56 10.94 -14.04
N LYS A 106 -5.74 10.84 -12.74
CA LYS A 106 -5.28 11.85 -11.78
C LYS A 106 -3.78 11.64 -11.57
N CYS A 107 -2.99 12.69 -11.78
CA CYS A 107 -1.54 12.62 -11.82
C CYS A 107 -0.89 13.70 -10.95
N ILE A 108 0.32 13.44 -10.46
CA ILE A 108 1.27 14.47 -10.09
C ILE A 108 2.09 14.79 -11.34
N VAL A 109 2.24 16.09 -11.65
CA VAL A 109 2.99 16.52 -12.82
C VAL A 109 4.21 17.35 -12.37
N GLY A 110 5.40 16.79 -12.61
CA GLY A 110 6.65 17.49 -12.39
C GLY A 110 6.81 18.64 -13.38
N ASN A 111 7.29 19.80 -12.89
CA ASN A 111 7.45 21.00 -13.71
C ASN A 111 6.14 21.48 -14.40
N VAL A 112 4.99 21.25 -13.80
CA VAL A 112 3.66 21.58 -14.36
C VAL A 112 3.55 23.03 -14.85
N LYS A 113 4.29 23.97 -14.25
CA LYS A 113 4.34 25.39 -14.69
C LYS A 113 4.93 25.56 -16.08
N ARG A 114 5.75 24.61 -16.53
CA ARG A 114 6.34 24.60 -17.89
C ARG A 114 5.40 24.02 -18.94
N TRP A 115 4.37 23.29 -18.53
CA TRP A 115 3.35 22.76 -19.42
C TRP A 115 2.31 23.85 -19.74
N LYS A 116 2.26 24.29 -20.99
CA LYS A 116 1.40 25.42 -21.43
C LYS A 116 0.04 24.99 -22.00
N GLY A 117 -0.30 23.69 -21.87
CA GLY A 117 -1.55 23.13 -22.41
C GLY A 117 -1.40 22.56 -23.81
N ASP A 118 -0.18 22.53 -24.35
CA ASP A 118 0.16 21.82 -25.57
C ASP A 118 0.16 20.31 -25.32
N THR A 119 -0.16 19.52 -26.35
CA THR A 119 -0.05 18.05 -26.32
C THR A 119 1.41 17.65 -26.15
N LEU A 120 1.69 16.86 -25.13
CA LEU A 120 3.02 16.30 -24.90
C LEU A 120 3.18 14.99 -25.68
N ARG A 121 4.41 14.70 -26.10
CA ARG A 121 4.78 13.38 -26.66
C ARG A 121 5.71 12.66 -25.71
N VAL A 122 5.58 11.32 -25.66
CA VAL A 122 6.46 10.50 -24.82
C VAL A 122 7.92 10.81 -25.20
N TYR A 123 8.76 10.99 -24.17
CA TYR A 123 10.18 11.13 -24.36
C TYR A 123 10.78 9.77 -24.69
N ASN A 124 11.31 9.63 -25.90
CA ASN A 124 11.97 8.43 -26.37
C ASN A 124 13.48 8.67 -26.41
N PRO A 125 14.26 8.24 -25.42
CA PRO A 125 15.71 8.20 -25.57
C PRO A 125 16.07 7.21 -26.71
N GLU A 126 17.05 7.56 -27.55
CA GLU A 126 17.38 6.94 -28.85
C GLU A 126 17.53 5.40 -28.91
N ASN A 127 17.24 4.67 -27.83
CA ASN A 127 17.47 3.23 -27.69
C ASN A 127 16.25 2.39 -27.25
N ALA A 128 15.02 2.88 -27.33
CA ALA A 128 13.84 2.12 -26.96
C ALA A 128 12.97 1.78 -28.20
N PRO A 129 13.27 0.71 -28.95
CA PRO A 129 12.57 0.37 -30.21
C PRO A 129 11.08 0.08 -30.03
N ARG A 130 10.63 -0.34 -28.84
CA ARG A 130 9.19 -0.58 -28.55
C ARG A 130 8.35 0.68 -28.46
N LEU A 131 8.96 1.84 -28.22
CA LEU A 131 8.28 3.14 -28.15
C LEU A 131 7.90 3.73 -29.51
N ALA A 132 8.62 3.33 -30.58
CA ALA A 132 8.37 3.86 -31.92
C ALA A 132 7.01 3.44 -32.51
N GLU A 133 6.43 2.33 -32.01
CA GLU A 133 5.13 1.82 -32.45
C GLU A 133 3.96 2.39 -31.64
N ILE A 134 4.24 3.00 -30.49
CA ILE A 134 3.24 3.58 -29.57
C ILE A 134 3.42 5.10 -29.59
N ASP A 135 2.65 5.83 -30.40
CA ASP A 135 2.64 7.31 -30.38
C ASP A 135 1.86 7.78 -29.14
N LEU A 136 2.48 7.62 -27.95
CA LEU A 136 1.86 8.02 -26.67
C LEU A 136 1.91 9.54 -26.51
N LYS A 137 0.73 10.11 -26.27
CA LYS A 137 0.52 11.54 -26.03
C LYS A 137 -0.16 11.77 -24.69
N ALA A 138 0.04 12.96 -24.15
CA ALA A 138 -0.62 13.40 -22.92
C ALA A 138 -1.16 14.82 -23.10
N ASP A 139 -2.44 15.00 -22.73
CA ASP A 139 -3.13 16.28 -22.74
C ASP A 139 -3.60 16.64 -21.32
N LEU A 140 -3.41 17.90 -20.94
CA LEU A 140 -3.81 18.41 -19.65
C LEU A 140 -5.29 18.78 -19.68
N VAL A 141 -6.11 18.00 -18.97
CA VAL A 141 -7.56 18.25 -18.89
C VAL A 141 -7.90 19.28 -17.82
N GLU A 142 -7.33 19.12 -16.62
CA GLU A 142 -7.63 19.98 -15.48
C GLU A 142 -6.44 20.06 -14.51
N ARG A 143 -6.33 21.19 -13.80
CA ARG A 143 -5.36 21.39 -12.71
C ARG A 143 -6.07 21.57 -11.38
N ASN A 144 -5.79 20.68 -10.43
CA ASN A 144 -6.42 20.65 -9.12
C ASN A 144 -5.35 20.76 -8.00
N GLY A 145 -4.84 21.95 -7.78
CA GLY A 145 -3.81 22.18 -6.76
C GLY A 145 -2.50 21.43 -7.05
N GLU A 146 -2.18 20.44 -6.23
CA GLU A 146 -0.97 19.61 -6.37
C GLU A 146 -1.13 18.48 -7.39
N THR A 147 -2.34 18.21 -7.87
CA THR A 147 -2.64 17.15 -8.85
C THR A 147 -3.23 17.74 -10.13
N SER A 148 -3.26 16.95 -11.18
CA SER A 148 -3.86 17.29 -12.46
C SER A 148 -4.60 16.09 -13.03
N ILE A 149 -5.65 16.33 -13.81
CA ILE A 149 -6.25 15.30 -14.66
C ILE A 149 -5.54 15.34 -16.01
N VAL A 150 -4.99 14.21 -16.42
CA VAL A 150 -4.28 14.05 -17.68
C VAL A 150 -4.98 12.97 -18.50
N GLU A 151 -5.30 13.30 -19.74
CA GLU A 151 -5.75 12.32 -20.73
C GLU A 151 -4.53 11.80 -21.49
N PHE A 152 -4.38 10.48 -21.52
CA PHE A 152 -3.41 9.78 -22.35
C PHE A 152 -4.11 9.25 -23.59
N SER A 153 -3.45 9.37 -24.75
CA SER A 153 -3.89 8.76 -26.01
C SER A 153 -2.70 8.12 -26.71
N TRP A 154 -2.94 7.00 -27.37
CA TRP A 154 -1.88 6.26 -28.08
C TRP A 154 -2.40 5.50 -29.28
N THR A 155 -1.49 5.02 -30.13
CA THR A 155 -1.77 4.20 -31.30
C THR A 155 -1.37 2.74 -31.05
N GLY A 156 -1.67 1.87 -32.02
CA GLY A 156 -1.27 0.46 -31.97
C GLY A 156 -2.27 -0.49 -31.32
N GLY A 157 -3.37 0.02 -30.74
CA GLY A 157 -4.45 -0.82 -30.19
C GLY A 157 -4.03 -1.72 -29.02
N VAL A 158 -2.90 -1.43 -28.39
CA VAL A 158 -2.39 -2.18 -27.24
C VAL A 158 -3.04 -1.68 -25.94
N PRO A 159 -3.26 -2.54 -24.91
CA PRO A 159 -3.84 -2.11 -23.66
C PRO A 159 -2.91 -1.14 -22.91
N PHE A 160 -3.49 -0.21 -22.13
CA PHE A 160 -2.73 0.79 -21.36
C PHE A 160 -1.68 0.17 -20.44
N SER A 161 -1.96 -1.01 -19.90
CA SER A 161 -0.95 -1.76 -19.12
C SER A 161 0.32 -2.04 -19.92
N ALA A 162 0.21 -2.35 -21.22
CA ALA A 162 1.37 -2.57 -22.09
C ALA A 162 2.04 -1.23 -22.45
N VAL A 163 1.27 -0.13 -22.58
CA VAL A 163 1.83 1.22 -22.75
C VAL A 163 2.69 1.59 -21.54
N LEU A 164 2.20 1.38 -20.33
CA LEU A 164 2.99 1.63 -19.12
C LEU A 164 4.25 0.78 -19.05
N GLU A 165 4.16 -0.51 -19.41
CA GLU A 165 5.34 -1.40 -19.44
C GLU A 165 6.39 -0.99 -20.47
N ALA A 166 5.96 -0.40 -21.58
CA ALA A 166 6.86 0.05 -22.65
C ALA A 166 7.48 1.43 -22.37
N CYS A 167 6.70 2.34 -21.80
CA CYS A 167 7.03 3.76 -21.70
C CYS A 167 7.34 4.22 -20.27
N GLY A 168 6.90 3.46 -19.26
CA GLY A 168 6.95 3.90 -17.88
C GLY A 168 8.15 3.41 -17.10
N GLN A 169 8.38 4.05 -15.97
CA GLN A 169 9.34 3.64 -14.94
C GLN A 169 8.61 3.29 -13.66
N VAL A 170 9.14 2.31 -12.91
CA VAL A 170 8.63 1.97 -11.58
C VAL A 170 8.85 3.16 -10.65
N PRO A 171 7.79 3.68 -10.01
CA PRO A 171 7.92 4.77 -9.06
C PRO A 171 8.51 4.25 -7.75
N ILE A 172 9.77 4.56 -7.49
CA ILE A 172 10.38 4.32 -6.19
C ILE A 172 10.10 5.49 -5.25
N PRO A 173 10.07 5.27 -3.92
CA PRO A 173 9.79 6.32 -2.95
C PRO A 173 10.82 7.46 -3.00
N PRO A 174 10.38 8.74 -2.88
CA PRO A 174 11.29 9.90 -2.95
C PRO A 174 12.40 9.90 -1.90
N TYR A 175 12.17 9.32 -0.72
CA TYR A 175 13.17 9.27 0.36
C TYR A 175 14.37 8.37 0.05
N LEU A 176 14.33 7.55 -1.01
CA LEU A 176 15.49 6.81 -1.48
C LEU A 176 16.53 7.74 -2.09
N ASN A 177 16.15 8.96 -2.48
CA ASN A 177 17.01 10.02 -2.96
C ASN A 177 17.97 9.56 -4.07
N ARG A 178 17.44 8.78 -5.01
CA ARG A 178 18.09 8.30 -6.22
C ARG A 178 17.07 8.10 -7.34
N ASP A 179 17.55 8.02 -8.56
CA ASP A 179 16.73 7.65 -9.71
C ASP A 179 16.35 6.16 -9.68
N THR A 180 15.30 5.81 -10.42
CA THR A 180 14.90 4.43 -10.63
C THR A 180 15.92 3.73 -11.53
N GLU A 181 16.34 2.55 -11.14
CA GLU A 181 17.26 1.70 -11.87
C GLU A 181 16.57 0.44 -12.39
N GLU A 182 17.16 -0.27 -13.34
CA GLU A 182 16.59 -1.50 -13.93
C GLU A 182 16.33 -2.57 -12.85
N ILE A 183 17.17 -2.64 -11.85
CA ILE A 183 17.01 -3.55 -10.71
C ILE A 183 15.69 -3.33 -9.95
N ASP A 184 15.13 -2.13 -9.92
CA ASP A 184 13.88 -1.83 -9.22
C ASP A 184 12.66 -2.47 -9.88
N LEU A 185 12.71 -2.74 -11.19
CA LEU A 185 11.65 -3.46 -11.90
C LEU A 185 11.35 -4.83 -11.28
N GLU A 186 12.39 -5.52 -10.82
CA GLU A 186 12.29 -6.82 -10.17
C GLU A 186 12.26 -6.71 -8.65
N ARG A 187 13.13 -5.86 -8.08
CA ARG A 187 13.36 -5.85 -6.63
C ARG A 187 12.30 -5.06 -5.87
N TYR A 188 11.60 -4.11 -6.49
CA TYR A 188 10.47 -3.38 -5.90
C TYR A 188 9.13 -4.09 -6.16
N GLN A 189 9.16 -5.44 -6.21
CA GLN A 189 8.00 -6.32 -6.33
C GLN A 189 8.07 -7.44 -5.30
N THR A 190 6.90 -7.87 -4.81
CA THR A 190 6.80 -9.05 -3.95
C THR A 190 6.77 -10.33 -4.79
N LEU A 191 7.21 -11.44 -4.20
CA LEU A 191 7.18 -12.76 -4.83
C LEU A 191 5.77 -13.20 -5.29
N TYR A 192 4.75 -12.73 -4.61
CA TYR A 192 3.35 -13.13 -4.79
C TYR A 192 2.51 -12.04 -5.51
N ALA A 193 3.12 -11.01 -6.05
CA ALA A 193 2.42 -9.94 -6.78
C ALA A 193 1.69 -10.47 -8.01
N ARG A 194 0.38 -10.23 -8.11
CA ARG A 194 -0.50 -10.76 -9.18
C ARG A 194 -1.27 -9.67 -9.89
N TYR A 195 -1.99 -8.83 -9.16
CA TYR A 195 -2.95 -7.88 -9.72
C TYR A 195 -2.31 -6.51 -9.91
N ARG A 196 -2.19 -6.07 -11.17
CA ARG A 196 -1.67 -4.75 -11.53
C ARG A 196 -2.59 -3.65 -11.04
N GLY A 197 -2.04 -2.55 -10.53
CA GLY A 197 -2.85 -1.41 -10.10
C GLY A 197 -2.23 -0.55 -9.01
N SER A 198 -1.13 -0.98 -8.42
CA SER A 198 -0.46 -0.24 -7.36
C SER A 198 0.69 0.61 -7.89
N VAL A 199 0.84 1.81 -7.35
CA VAL A 199 1.99 2.67 -7.62
C VAL A 199 3.07 2.53 -6.55
N ALA A 200 2.77 1.88 -5.43
CA ALA A 200 3.73 1.56 -4.38
C ALA A 200 3.70 0.06 -4.05
N ALA A 201 4.86 -0.53 -3.81
CA ALA A 201 4.96 -1.91 -3.37
C ALA A 201 4.48 -2.09 -1.93
N PRO A 202 3.83 -3.21 -1.58
CA PRO A 202 3.63 -3.60 -0.18
C PRO A 202 4.96 -4.06 0.42
N THR A 203 5.78 -3.09 0.85
CA THR A 203 7.22 -3.25 1.10
C THR A 203 7.56 -4.26 2.19
N ALA A 204 6.68 -4.49 3.18
CA ALA A 204 6.84 -5.55 4.17
C ALA A 204 6.88 -6.96 3.52
N GLY A 205 6.30 -7.12 2.33
CA GLY A 205 6.33 -8.35 1.56
C GLY A 205 7.63 -8.62 0.82
N LEU A 206 8.49 -7.60 0.68
CA LEU A 206 9.75 -7.74 -0.06
C LEU A 206 10.76 -8.70 0.59
N HIS A 207 10.64 -8.94 1.87
CA HIS A 207 11.52 -9.84 2.63
C HIS A 207 11.25 -11.32 2.37
N PHE A 208 10.04 -11.67 1.93
CA PHE A 208 9.64 -13.06 1.74
C PHE A 208 10.31 -13.66 0.51
N THR A 209 10.85 -14.86 0.69
CA THR A 209 11.42 -15.73 -0.33
C THR A 209 10.63 -17.03 -0.43
N GLU A 210 10.84 -17.82 -1.49
CA GLU A 210 10.21 -19.15 -1.62
C GLU A 210 10.56 -20.07 -0.44
N SER A 211 11.78 -19.96 0.11
CA SER A 211 12.23 -20.70 1.28
C SER A 211 11.40 -20.33 2.52
N VAL A 212 11.21 -19.04 2.79
CA VAL A 212 10.38 -18.58 3.90
C VAL A 212 8.92 -19.00 3.71
N MET A 213 8.36 -18.88 2.49
CA MET A 213 7.00 -19.31 2.18
C MET A 213 6.80 -20.82 2.39
N SER A 214 7.80 -21.63 2.04
CA SER A 214 7.78 -23.07 2.27
C SER A 214 7.83 -23.41 3.76
N SER A 215 8.65 -22.68 4.53
CA SER A 215 8.73 -22.86 5.99
C SER A 215 7.41 -22.47 6.69
N LEU A 216 6.71 -21.43 6.23
CA LEU A 216 5.38 -21.08 6.75
C LEU A 216 4.37 -22.20 6.55
N LYS A 217 4.33 -22.79 5.35
CA LYS A 217 3.44 -23.93 5.04
C LYS A 217 3.74 -25.14 5.92
N SER A 218 5.03 -25.46 6.16
CA SER A 218 5.43 -26.58 7.01
C SER A 218 5.03 -26.40 8.49
N LYS A 219 4.76 -25.16 8.91
CA LYS A 219 4.32 -24.79 10.26
C LYS A 219 2.79 -24.63 10.38
N ASP A 220 2.00 -25.14 9.43
CA ASP A 220 0.53 -25.00 9.38
C ASP A 220 0.06 -23.52 9.43
N ILE A 221 0.84 -22.60 8.87
CA ILE A 221 0.43 -21.22 8.67
C ILE A 221 -0.25 -21.13 7.32
N SER A 222 -1.56 -20.88 7.33
CA SER A 222 -2.31 -20.69 6.08
C SER A 222 -2.00 -19.35 5.44
N ILE A 223 -1.77 -19.35 4.12
CA ILE A 223 -1.44 -18.16 3.35
C ILE A 223 -2.68 -17.70 2.59
N GLN A 224 -3.06 -16.45 2.79
CA GLN A 224 -4.18 -15.80 2.11
C GLN A 224 -3.73 -14.46 1.52
N THR A 225 -4.46 -13.98 0.53
CA THR A 225 -4.18 -12.69 -0.11
C THR A 225 -5.40 -11.78 -0.14
N VAL A 226 -5.14 -10.50 -0.04
CA VAL A 226 -6.07 -9.40 -0.36
C VAL A 226 -5.45 -8.56 -1.46
N CYS A 227 -6.25 -7.85 -2.24
CA CYS A 227 -5.73 -6.94 -3.24
C CYS A 227 -6.15 -5.51 -2.89
N LEU A 228 -5.21 -4.71 -2.38
CA LEU A 228 -5.39 -3.29 -2.17
C LEU A 228 -4.40 -2.53 -3.04
N HIS A 229 -4.91 -1.62 -3.87
CA HIS A 229 -4.09 -0.77 -4.72
C HIS A 229 -3.61 0.45 -3.94
N VAL A 230 -2.29 0.48 -3.70
CA VAL A 230 -1.64 1.54 -2.92
C VAL A 230 -1.41 2.75 -3.82
N GLY A 231 -2.00 3.88 -3.46
CA GLY A 231 -1.76 5.16 -4.12
C GLY A 231 -0.44 5.80 -3.68
N ALA A 232 0.03 6.79 -4.45
CA ALA A 232 1.27 7.53 -4.14
C ALA A 232 1.18 8.39 -2.86
N GLY A 233 -0.01 8.61 -2.32
CA GLY A 233 -0.21 9.30 -1.04
C GLY A 233 0.54 8.66 0.13
N THR A 234 0.85 7.37 0.04
CA THR A 234 1.63 6.65 1.07
C THR A 234 3.07 7.17 1.21
N PHE A 235 3.60 7.86 0.20
CA PHE A 235 4.94 8.44 0.22
C PHE A 235 4.99 9.85 0.80
N LEU A 236 3.84 10.47 1.04
CA LEU A 236 3.76 11.85 1.50
C LEU A 236 3.68 11.89 3.03
N PRO A 237 4.49 12.73 3.69
CA PRO A 237 4.36 12.98 5.12
C PRO A 237 3.06 13.71 5.43
N VAL A 238 2.59 13.60 6.67
CA VAL A 238 1.47 14.41 7.16
C VAL A 238 1.91 15.88 7.22
N LYS A 239 1.23 16.75 6.49
CA LYS A 239 1.56 18.19 6.41
C LYS A 239 0.87 19.02 7.50
N SER A 240 -0.25 18.53 8.04
CA SER A 240 -1.00 19.21 9.10
C SER A 240 -0.37 18.96 10.47
N GLU A 241 -0.42 19.93 11.36
CA GLU A 241 0.04 19.80 12.75
C GLU A 241 -0.84 18.84 13.53
N ARG A 242 -2.16 18.94 13.33
CA ARG A 242 -3.15 18.04 13.93
C ARG A 242 -3.52 16.92 12.97
N VAL A 243 -3.48 15.70 13.46
CA VAL A 243 -3.85 14.52 12.65
C VAL A 243 -5.33 14.57 12.23
N SER A 244 -6.20 15.21 13.01
CA SER A 244 -7.61 15.40 12.68
C SER A 244 -7.84 16.23 11.40
N GLU A 245 -6.89 17.07 11.01
CA GLU A 245 -6.93 17.91 9.79
C GLU A 245 -6.37 17.18 8.55
N HIS A 246 -5.69 16.05 8.76
CA HIS A 246 -5.16 15.24 7.66
C HIS A 246 -6.28 14.48 6.96
N THR A 247 -6.27 14.51 5.63
CA THR A 247 -7.23 13.77 4.81
C THR A 247 -6.56 12.53 4.20
N MET A 248 -7.08 11.35 4.55
CA MET A 248 -6.65 10.10 3.95
C MET A 248 -7.23 9.94 2.54
N HIS A 249 -6.39 9.53 1.60
CA HIS A 249 -6.86 9.09 0.29
C HIS A 249 -7.68 7.81 0.39
N ARG A 250 -8.67 7.68 -0.50
CA ARG A 250 -9.41 6.42 -0.66
C ARG A 250 -8.50 5.41 -1.34
N GLU A 251 -8.31 4.25 -0.72
CA GLU A 251 -7.60 3.13 -1.32
C GLU A 251 -8.63 2.06 -1.70
N PRO A 252 -8.77 1.76 -3.01
CA PRO A 252 -9.65 0.69 -3.46
C PRO A 252 -9.03 -0.67 -3.14
N PHE A 253 -9.88 -1.63 -2.75
CA PHE A 253 -9.48 -3.00 -2.53
C PHE A 253 -10.55 -3.99 -2.98
N VAL A 254 -10.11 -5.20 -3.27
CA VAL A 254 -10.94 -6.33 -3.64
C VAL A 254 -10.80 -7.44 -2.62
N ILE A 255 -11.92 -8.01 -2.20
CA ILE A 255 -11.99 -9.12 -1.27
C ILE A 255 -12.91 -10.20 -1.82
N THR A 256 -12.54 -11.48 -1.69
CA THR A 256 -13.37 -12.60 -2.11
C THR A 256 -14.26 -13.12 -0.98
N LEU A 257 -15.40 -13.70 -1.33
CA LEU A 257 -16.30 -14.33 -0.39
C LEU A 257 -15.60 -15.48 0.38
N ASP A 258 -14.82 -16.28 -0.32
CA ASP A 258 -14.07 -17.39 0.28
C ASP A 258 -13.01 -16.93 1.26
N PHE A 259 -12.36 -15.78 0.98
CA PHE A 259 -11.44 -15.17 1.94
C PHE A 259 -12.15 -14.79 3.25
N ILE A 260 -13.32 -14.14 3.17
CA ILE A 260 -14.07 -13.70 4.38
C ILE A 260 -14.50 -14.94 5.20
N ARG A 261 -15.01 -15.99 4.54
CA ARG A 261 -15.37 -17.25 5.19
C ARG A 261 -14.16 -17.90 5.89
N THR A 262 -13.01 -17.91 5.23
CA THR A 262 -11.77 -18.43 5.83
C THR A 262 -11.33 -17.59 7.02
N LEU A 263 -11.38 -16.25 6.90
CA LEU A 263 -11.04 -15.31 7.97
C LEU A 263 -11.91 -15.54 9.22
N MET A 264 -13.21 -15.76 9.05
CA MET A 264 -14.13 -16.04 10.17
C MET A 264 -13.70 -17.24 11.00
N THR A 265 -13.12 -18.27 10.37
CA THR A 265 -12.61 -19.47 11.08
C THR A 265 -11.27 -19.25 11.78
N ARG A 266 -10.62 -18.10 11.53
CA ARG A 266 -9.26 -17.78 12.01
C ARG A 266 -9.22 -16.50 12.88
N LEU A 267 -10.37 -15.99 13.32
CA LEU A 267 -10.41 -14.84 14.23
C LEU A 267 -9.59 -15.12 15.50
N GLY A 268 -8.77 -14.17 15.94
CA GLY A 268 -7.82 -14.33 17.04
C GLY A 268 -6.49 -15.03 16.64
N LYS A 269 -6.29 -15.32 15.33
CA LYS A 269 -5.09 -15.98 14.78
C LYS A 269 -4.69 -15.38 13.43
N VAL A 270 -4.70 -14.06 13.31
CA VAL A 270 -4.49 -13.36 12.04
C VAL A 270 -3.19 -12.56 12.06
N ILE A 271 -2.31 -12.84 11.11
CA ILE A 271 -1.05 -12.13 10.87
C ILE A 271 -1.22 -11.27 9.62
N ALA A 272 -1.08 -9.97 9.74
CA ALA A 272 -1.06 -9.07 8.59
C ALA A 272 0.39 -8.80 8.14
N VAL A 273 0.63 -8.86 6.84
CA VAL A 273 1.91 -8.45 6.24
C VAL A 273 1.73 -7.09 5.59
N GLY A 274 2.31 -6.07 6.22
CA GLY A 274 2.21 -4.67 5.83
C GLY A 274 1.00 -3.94 6.38
N THR A 275 1.15 -2.64 6.54
CA THR A 275 0.11 -1.73 7.05
C THR A 275 -1.10 -1.65 6.12
N THR A 276 -0.93 -1.88 4.81
CA THR A 276 -2.01 -1.97 3.83
C THR A 276 -2.92 -3.16 4.10
N SER A 277 -2.35 -4.34 4.42
CA SER A 277 -3.13 -5.53 4.82
C SER A 277 -3.90 -5.27 6.12
N VAL A 278 -3.29 -4.60 7.11
CA VAL A 278 -3.99 -4.20 8.35
C VAL A 278 -5.20 -3.33 8.02
N ARG A 279 -5.02 -2.28 7.22
CA ARG A 279 -6.11 -1.35 6.87
C ARG A 279 -7.23 -2.06 6.12
N THR A 280 -6.91 -2.97 5.20
CA THR A 280 -7.91 -3.79 4.51
C THR A 280 -8.68 -4.67 5.48
N LEU A 281 -7.99 -5.44 6.31
CA LEU A 281 -8.60 -6.38 7.25
C LEU A 281 -9.50 -5.66 8.26
N GLU A 282 -9.00 -4.61 8.90
CA GLU A 282 -9.78 -3.86 9.88
C GLU A 282 -10.99 -3.15 9.24
N SER A 283 -10.91 -2.78 7.97
CA SER A 283 -12.05 -2.21 7.23
C SER A 283 -13.21 -3.20 7.05
N LEU A 284 -12.94 -4.51 7.00
CA LEU A 284 -14.00 -5.53 6.83
C LEU A 284 -15.02 -5.49 7.96
N TYR A 285 -14.58 -5.22 9.17
CA TYR A 285 -15.48 -5.04 10.31
C TYR A 285 -16.50 -3.91 10.05
N TYR A 286 -16.03 -2.75 9.61
CA TYR A 286 -16.89 -1.58 9.36
C TYR A 286 -17.78 -1.75 8.14
N LEU A 287 -17.33 -2.48 7.12
CA LEU A 287 -18.19 -2.87 5.98
C LEU A 287 -19.34 -3.78 6.46
N GLY A 288 -19.02 -4.75 7.32
CA GLY A 288 -20.03 -5.63 7.90
C GLY A 288 -21.04 -4.88 8.78
N VAL A 289 -20.57 -3.94 9.60
CA VAL A 289 -21.45 -3.04 10.37
C VAL A 289 -22.37 -2.23 9.44
N SER A 290 -21.82 -1.71 8.34
CA SER A 290 -22.63 -1.00 7.33
C SER A 290 -23.70 -1.91 6.72
N CYS A 291 -23.40 -3.19 6.46
CA CYS A 291 -24.41 -4.16 6.02
C CYS A 291 -25.51 -4.36 7.07
N ILE A 292 -25.18 -4.46 8.35
CA ILE A 292 -26.18 -4.63 9.42
C ILE A 292 -27.11 -3.40 9.49
N GLU A 293 -26.55 -2.20 9.44
CA GLU A 293 -27.28 -0.97 9.75
C GLU A 293 -27.96 -0.35 8.52
N LYS A 294 -27.37 -0.52 7.32
CA LYS A 294 -27.80 0.15 6.09
C LYS A 294 -28.17 -0.82 4.98
N GLY A 295 -27.91 -2.12 5.15
CA GLY A 295 -28.15 -3.14 4.13
C GLY A 295 -27.12 -3.19 3.01
N VAL A 296 -26.08 -2.33 3.02
CA VAL A 296 -25.03 -2.26 1.98
C VAL A 296 -23.66 -1.97 2.59
N PRO A 297 -22.54 -2.50 2.01
CA PRO A 297 -21.19 -2.23 2.47
C PRO A 297 -20.67 -0.91 1.87
N GLU A 298 -20.86 0.20 2.56
CA GLU A 298 -20.34 1.50 2.11
C GLU A 298 -18.83 1.60 2.32
N THR A 299 -18.16 2.44 1.50
CA THR A 299 -16.74 2.79 1.70
C THR A 299 -16.49 3.24 3.14
N VAL A 300 -15.45 2.68 3.77
CA VAL A 300 -15.12 3.00 5.17
C VAL A 300 -14.54 4.40 5.26
N ASP A 301 -15.23 5.28 6.00
CA ASP A 301 -14.77 6.63 6.24
C ASP A 301 -13.56 6.68 7.18
N GLN A 302 -12.75 7.74 7.02
CA GLN A 302 -11.51 7.92 7.76
C GLN A 302 -11.67 7.77 9.27
N TRP A 303 -12.70 8.41 9.84
CA TRP A 303 -12.92 8.49 11.27
C TRP A 303 -14.04 7.56 11.77
N ALA A 304 -14.54 6.67 10.93
CA ALA A 304 -15.57 5.70 11.31
C ALA A 304 -15.22 4.96 12.61
N PRO A 305 -13.97 4.48 12.84
CA PRO A 305 -13.61 3.75 14.05
C PRO A 305 -13.80 4.54 15.38
N TYR A 306 -13.79 5.87 15.29
CA TYR A 306 -13.79 6.76 16.46
C TYR A 306 -15.10 7.53 16.62
N SER A 307 -16.04 7.35 15.69
CA SER A 307 -17.32 8.08 15.68
C SER A 307 -18.21 7.69 16.85
N ARG A 308 -18.17 6.43 17.25
CA ARG A 308 -18.98 5.84 18.34
C ARG A 308 -18.39 4.51 18.81
N ASP A 309 -18.88 3.98 19.90
CA ASP A 309 -18.68 2.58 20.26
C ASP A 309 -19.61 1.69 19.44
N TYR A 310 -19.05 0.60 18.91
CA TYR A 310 -19.77 -0.39 18.14
C TYR A 310 -20.02 -1.63 18.99
N GLU A 311 -21.29 -2.04 19.10
CA GLU A 311 -21.72 -3.16 19.96
C GLU A 311 -21.64 -4.52 19.26
N TYR A 312 -21.52 -4.53 17.93
CA TYR A 312 -21.43 -5.77 17.15
C TYR A 312 -20.08 -6.47 17.35
N THR A 313 -20.14 -7.79 17.49
CA THR A 313 -18.91 -8.61 17.46
C THR A 313 -18.31 -8.64 16.06
N THR A 314 -17.02 -8.95 15.98
CA THR A 314 -16.34 -9.11 14.67
C THR A 314 -17.01 -10.18 13.82
N LEU A 315 -17.43 -11.30 14.46
CA LEU A 315 -18.11 -12.39 13.75
C LEU A 315 -19.45 -11.93 13.16
N GLN A 316 -20.30 -11.26 13.94
CA GLN A 316 -21.58 -10.71 13.46
C GLN A 316 -21.41 -9.78 12.25
N ALA A 317 -20.40 -8.91 12.31
CA ALA A 317 -20.12 -8.01 11.20
C ALA A 317 -19.70 -8.78 9.93
N LEU A 318 -18.79 -9.74 10.06
CA LEU A 318 -18.35 -10.55 8.91
C LEU A 318 -19.46 -11.45 8.36
N GLU A 319 -20.32 -12.02 9.21
CA GLU A 319 -21.51 -12.79 8.80
C GLU A 319 -22.48 -11.93 7.98
N ALA A 320 -22.71 -10.68 8.39
CA ALA A 320 -23.56 -9.76 7.64
C ALA A 320 -22.97 -9.41 6.26
N LEU A 321 -21.65 -9.24 6.19
CA LEU A 321 -20.95 -8.99 4.92
C LEU A 321 -21.05 -10.21 4.00
N VAL A 322 -20.85 -11.41 4.51
CA VAL A 322 -21.04 -12.69 3.78
C VAL A 322 -22.47 -12.78 3.26
N SER A 323 -23.46 -12.58 4.13
CA SER A 323 -24.88 -12.65 3.77
C SER A 323 -25.26 -11.65 2.68
N TYR A 324 -24.70 -10.43 2.73
CA TYR A 324 -24.87 -9.43 1.68
C TYR A 324 -24.31 -9.94 0.35
N MET A 325 -23.07 -10.46 0.35
CA MET A 325 -22.42 -10.93 -0.88
C MET A 325 -23.19 -12.13 -1.49
N GLU A 326 -23.62 -13.07 -0.68
CA GLU A 326 -24.40 -14.25 -1.12
C GLU A 326 -25.75 -13.85 -1.70
N SER A 327 -26.48 -12.97 -1.02
CA SER A 327 -27.80 -12.49 -1.47
C SER A 327 -27.75 -11.73 -2.79
N ASN A 328 -26.58 -11.13 -3.10
CA ASN A 328 -26.35 -10.41 -4.36
C ASN A 328 -25.57 -11.23 -5.40
N GLY A 329 -25.27 -12.52 -5.13
CA GLY A 329 -24.55 -13.41 -6.04
C GLY A 329 -23.09 -12.99 -6.29
N LEU A 330 -22.46 -12.30 -5.32
CA LEU A 330 -21.10 -11.76 -5.45
C LEU A 330 -20.08 -12.78 -4.98
N SER A 331 -19.18 -13.22 -5.84
CA SER A 331 -18.00 -14.01 -5.47
C SER A 331 -16.85 -13.12 -4.96
N SER A 332 -16.86 -11.84 -5.31
CA SER A 332 -15.92 -10.82 -4.82
C SER A 332 -16.63 -9.49 -4.61
N LEU A 333 -16.12 -8.69 -3.70
CA LEU A 333 -16.57 -7.33 -3.41
C LEU A 333 -15.43 -6.36 -3.72
N GLN A 334 -15.70 -5.40 -4.59
CA GLN A 334 -14.84 -4.25 -4.84
C GLN A 334 -15.37 -3.06 -4.03
N THR A 335 -14.52 -2.47 -3.21
CA THR A 335 -14.87 -1.36 -2.33
C THR A 335 -13.64 -0.50 -2.06
N GLY A 336 -13.67 0.34 -1.03
CA GLY A 336 -12.52 1.16 -0.67
C GLY A 336 -12.51 1.55 0.80
N THR A 337 -11.35 2.00 1.25
CA THR A 337 -11.18 2.49 2.62
C THR A 337 -10.41 3.81 2.64
N ARG A 338 -10.81 4.68 3.55
CA ARG A 338 -10.04 5.85 4.01
C ARG A 338 -9.59 5.69 5.45
N ILE A 339 -9.80 4.51 6.03
CA ILE A 339 -9.55 4.27 7.46
C ILE A 339 -8.19 4.79 7.89
N ILE A 340 -8.16 5.60 8.95
CA ILE A 340 -6.94 5.97 9.66
C ILE A 340 -6.86 5.17 10.95
N ILE A 341 -5.69 4.62 11.24
CA ILE A 341 -5.45 3.88 12.48
C ILE A 341 -4.48 4.69 13.32
N VAL A 342 -4.96 5.16 14.47
CA VAL A 342 -4.20 6.00 15.40
C VAL A 342 -4.34 5.45 16.82
N PRO A 343 -3.54 5.86 17.80
CA PRO A 343 -3.68 5.46 19.21
C PRO A 343 -5.12 5.56 19.72
N GLY A 344 -5.58 4.52 20.40
CA GLY A 344 -6.97 4.34 20.80
C GLY A 344 -7.84 3.54 19.83
N PHE A 345 -7.28 3.12 18.68
CA PHE A 345 -7.97 2.21 17.76
C PHE A 345 -8.19 0.84 18.40
N LYS A 346 -9.42 0.32 18.26
CA LYS A 346 -9.78 -1.03 18.73
C LYS A 346 -9.62 -2.01 17.60
N PHE A 347 -8.47 -2.71 17.53
CA PHE A 347 -8.24 -3.78 16.54
C PHE A 347 -9.24 -4.91 16.73
N ARG A 348 -9.85 -5.35 15.65
CA ARG A 348 -10.91 -6.36 15.61
C ARG A 348 -10.46 -7.69 14.99
N ILE A 349 -9.50 -7.63 14.09
CA ILE A 349 -9.13 -8.77 13.23
C ILE A 349 -7.64 -9.12 13.37
N VAL A 350 -6.75 -8.13 13.33
CA VAL A 350 -5.30 -8.38 13.26
C VAL A 350 -4.71 -8.59 14.66
N ASP A 351 -3.99 -9.71 14.85
CA ASP A 351 -3.33 -10.06 16.11
C ASP A 351 -1.82 -9.89 16.05
N VAL A 352 -1.22 -10.09 14.87
CA VAL A 352 0.23 -9.98 14.64
C VAL A 352 0.49 -9.18 13.38
N LEU A 353 1.50 -8.33 13.39
CA LEU A 353 1.88 -7.49 12.27
C LEU A 353 3.33 -7.72 11.89
N VAL A 354 3.58 -8.03 10.61
CA VAL A 354 4.91 -7.98 9.98
C VAL A 354 4.99 -6.70 9.17
N THR A 355 5.95 -5.82 9.45
CA THR A 355 6.07 -4.54 8.76
C THR A 355 7.50 -4.00 8.76
N ASN A 356 7.78 -3.01 7.90
CA ASN A 356 9.03 -2.26 7.91
C ASN A 356 8.99 -1.14 8.95
N PHE A 357 10.12 -0.45 9.17
CA PHE A 357 10.16 0.80 9.90
C PHE A 357 9.69 1.95 9.03
N HIS A 358 8.92 2.87 9.60
CA HIS A 358 8.24 3.95 8.87
C HIS A 358 8.87 5.31 9.15
N GLN A 359 8.63 6.26 8.26
CA GLN A 359 9.10 7.66 8.42
C GLN A 359 8.56 8.30 9.70
N PRO A 360 9.32 9.21 10.31
CA PRO A 360 8.81 10.08 11.36
C PRO A 360 7.63 10.91 10.82
N GLN A 361 6.72 11.28 11.70
CA GLN A 361 5.55 12.11 11.42
C GLN A 361 4.66 11.54 10.29
N SER A 362 4.51 10.21 10.22
CA SER A 362 3.69 9.54 9.23
C SER A 362 2.47 8.85 9.84
N THR A 363 1.39 8.72 9.06
CA THR A 363 0.20 7.96 9.45
C THR A 363 0.51 6.49 9.74
N LEU A 364 1.57 5.97 9.11
CA LEU A 364 2.02 4.59 9.32
C LEU A 364 2.65 4.41 10.70
N LEU A 365 3.41 5.39 11.18
CA LEU A 365 3.95 5.37 12.55
C LEU A 365 2.85 5.46 13.61
N LEU A 366 1.77 6.21 13.32
CA LEU A 366 0.59 6.25 14.19
C LEU A 366 -0.08 4.88 14.29
N LEU A 367 -0.20 4.14 13.18
CA LEU A 367 -0.71 2.77 13.15
C LEU A 367 0.16 1.84 14.01
N ILE A 368 1.49 1.92 13.87
CA ILE A 368 2.39 1.14 14.70
C ILE A 368 2.20 1.47 16.18
N SER A 369 2.13 2.75 16.52
CA SER A 369 1.89 3.19 17.90
C SER A 369 0.58 2.63 18.46
N ALA A 370 -0.49 2.65 17.66
CA ALA A 370 -1.77 2.06 18.05
C ALA A 370 -1.65 0.55 18.28
N PHE A 371 -0.92 -0.15 17.41
CA PHE A 371 -0.78 -1.60 17.44
C PHE A 371 0.01 -2.10 18.67
N VAL A 372 1.06 -1.38 19.05
CA VAL A 372 1.91 -1.73 20.20
C VAL A 372 1.57 -0.96 21.48
N ASN A 373 0.36 -0.38 21.55
CA ASN A 373 -0.15 0.36 22.70
C ASN A 373 0.83 1.45 23.22
N GLY A 374 1.42 2.22 22.30
CA GLY A 374 2.30 3.35 22.59
C GLY A 374 3.79 3.02 22.72
N ASP A 375 4.20 1.74 22.74
CA ASP A 375 5.60 1.33 22.90
C ASP A 375 6.47 1.58 21.64
N TRP A 376 5.94 2.25 20.61
CA TRP A 376 6.63 2.48 19.34
C TRP A 376 8.00 3.13 19.53
N LYS A 377 8.13 4.09 20.45
CA LYS A 377 9.39 4.81 20.67
C LYS A 377 10.49 3.89 21.16
N ARG A 378 10.21 3.01 22.12
CA ARG A 378 11.16 1.99 22.59
C ARG A 378 11.62 1.05 21.46
N ILE A 379 10.69 0.67 20.57
CA ILE A 379 10.97 -0.20 19.42
C ILE A 379 11.91 0.52 18.45
N TYR A 380 11.63 1.79 18.12
CA TYR A 380 12.44 2.57 17.19
C TYR A 380 13.79 2.98 17.77
N ASP A 381 13.85 3.33 19.07
CA ASP A 381 15.11 3.59 19.78
C ASP A 381 16.00 2.34 19.78
N TYR A 382 15.42 1.16 20.03
CA TYR A 382 16.15 -0.11 19.94
C TYR A 382 16.66 -0.36 18.52
N ALA A 383 15.85 -0.15 17.49
CA ALA A 383 16.24 -0.36 16.11
C ALA A 383 17.40 0.57 15.70
N LEU A 384 17.34 1.86 16.08
CA LEU A 384 18.41 2.81 15.81
C LEU A 384 19.71 2.45 16.54
N ALA A 385 19.63 1.97 17.80
CA ALA A 385 20.78 1.59 18.60
C ALA A 385 21.44 0.26 18.16
N ASN A 386 20.71 -0.59 17.39
CA ASN A 386 21.16 -1.91 16.95
C ASN A 386 21.31 -2.03 15.43
N ASP A 387 21.65 -0.94 14.76
CA ASP A 387 22.01 -0.87 13.34
C ASP A 387 20.96 -1.35 12.34
N PHE A 388 19.69 -1.35 12.71
CA PHE A 388 18.61 -1.61 11.76
C PHE A 388 18.56 -0.55 10.67
N ARG A 389 18.23 -0.99 9.46
CA ARG A 389 17.98 -0.15 8.29
C ARG A 389 16.48 0.14 8.17
N PHE A 390 16.15 1.30 7.66
CA PHE A 390 14.80 1.83 7.68
C PHE A 390 14.18 1.90 6.28
N LEU A 391 12.85 2.02 6.26
CA LEU A 391 11.98 2.25 5.12
C LEU A 391 11.91 1.05 4.14
N SER A 392 11.62 1.30 2.86
CA SER A 392 11.17 0.29 1.88
C SER A 392 12.12 -0.90 1.70
N TYR A 393 13.41 -0.64 1.59
CA TYR A 393 14.45 -1.68 1.44
C TYR A 393 15.17 -1.99 2.76
N GLY A 394 14.68 -1.41 3.84
CA GLY A 394 15.22 -1.60 5.18
C GLY A 394 14.94 -2.97 5.77
N ASP A 395 14.94 -3.03 7.07
CA ASP A 395 14.73 -4.24 7.85
C ASP A 395 13.27 -4.34 8.32
N SER A 396 12.89 -5.48 8.88
CA SER A 396 11.51 -5.78 9.23
C SER A 396 11.30 -5.84 10.74
N SER A 397 10.05 -5.69 11.15
CA SER A 397 9.60 -5.94 12.52
C SER A 397 8.42 -6.93 12.54
N LEU A 398 8.41 -7.80 13.54
CA LEU A 398 7.34 -8.71 13.90
C LEU A 398 6.75 -8.24 15.23
N LEU A 399 5.54 -7.73 15.17
CA LEU A 399 4.88 -7.09 16.30
C LEU A 399 3.67 -7.92 16.74
N PHE A 400 3.64 -8.34 17.99
CA PHE A 400 2.47 -8.97 18.60
C PHE A 400 1.63 -7.89 19.29
N ARG A 401 0.32 -7.92 19.04
CA ARG A 401 -0.61 -7.00 19.68
C ARG A 401 -0.68 -7.29 21.18
N ARG A 402 -0.70 -6.24 21.97
CA ARG A 402 -0.97 -6.29 23.41
C ARG A 402 -2.44 -6.33 23.72
#